data_9f5cdeb9f99180ebdb3e6b746582812c
#
_entry.id   9f5cdeb9f99180ebdb3e6b746582812c
#
_cell.length_a   1.000
_cell.length_b   1.000
_cell.length_c   1.000
_cell.angle_alpha   90.00
_cell.angle_beta   90.00
_cell.angle_gamma   90.00
#
_symmetry.space_group_name_H-M   'P 1'
#
loop_
_entity.id
_entity.type
_entity.pdbx_description
1 polymer ?
#
loop_
_entity_poly.entity_id
_entity_poly.type
_entity_poly.pdbx_seq_one_letter_code
_entity_poly.pdbx_strand_id
1 'polypeptide(L)'
;MIKINFDTNDFAFDFDHEALSKKLLKKVLEIENVSYDISLNLSIVNLSKIKKINKEYRNVDNATDVLSFPNIEFKKPSGFSQFIHKGVYDVSIIDLNTKTIFLGDIVICYQKIISQSKKYNHSIKREFSFLFVHSVLHLLGYDHENEKDEKKMFLKQNLVLESLKISR
;
A
#
# COMPACT_ATOMS: atom_id res chain seq x y z
N MET A 1 -14.91 -7.55 4.07
CA MET A 1 -15.08 -6.07 3.93
C MET A 1 -13.71 -5.41 3.72
N ILE A 2 -13.66 -4.31 2.96
CA ILE A 2 -12.41 -3.52 2.78
C ILE A 2 -12.69 -2.10 3.27
N LYS A 3 -11.83 -1.58 4.15
CA LYS A 3 -11.92 -0.22 4.67
C LYS A 3 -10.58 0.50 4.48
N ILE A 4 -10.60 1.68 3.86
CA ILE A 4 -9.46 2.58 3.77
C ILE A 4 -9.86 3.88 4.45
N ASN A 5 -9.08 4.32 5.42
CA ASN A 5 -9.21 5.65 6.00
C ASN A 5 -8.32 6.59 5.19
N PHE A 6 -8.89 7.66 4.65
CA PHE A 6 -8.20 8.59 3.78
C PHE A 6 -7.87 9.90 4.51
N ASP A 7 -6.64 10.36 4.36
CA ASP A 7 -6.18 11.71 4.68
C ASP A 7 -5.57 12.32 3.41
N THR A 8 -6.44 12.82 2.52
CA THR A 8 -6.07 13.21 1.15
C THR A 8 -6.67 14.57 0.72
N ASN A 9 -7.24 15.33 1.67
CA ASN A 9 -8.11 16.47 1.40
C ASN A 9 -7.44 17.66 0.69
N ASP A 10 -6.11 17.77 0.75
CA ASP A 10 -5.37 18.92 0.22
C ASP A 10 -4.91 18.73 -1.24
N PHE A 11 -5.22 17.58 -1.87
CA PHE A 11 -4.70 17.22 -3.18
C PHE A 11 -5.80 16.78 -4.14
N ALA A 12 -5.82 17.40 -5.33
CA ALA A 12 -6.77 17.07 -6.39
C ALA A 12 -6.15 16.15 -7.43
N PHE A 13 -6.85 15.07 -7.76
CA PHE A 13 -6.57 14.19 -8.88
C PHE A 13 -7.65 14.36 -9.96
N ASP A 14 -7.32 14.04 -11.20
CA ASP A 14 -8.25 13.99 -12.33
C ASP A 14 -9.04 12.66 -12.39
N PHE A 15 -8.96 11.86 -11.34
CA PHE A 15 -9.66 10.59 -11.16
C PHE A 15 -10.07 10.41 -9.69
N ASP A 16 -11.07 9.58 -9.46
CA ASP A 16 -11.49 9.18 -8.11
C ASP A 16 -10.45 8.22 -7.49
N HIS A 17 -9.52 8.80 -6.73
CA HIS A 17 -8.42 8.08 -6.10
C HIS A 17 -8.89 7.18 -4.95
N GLU A 18 -10.01 7.51 -4.28
CA GLU A 18 -10.56 6.67 -3.22
C GLU A 18 -11.19 5.40 -3.77
N ALA A 19 -12.05 5.54 -4.80
CA ALA A 19 -12.64 4.38 -5.47
C ALA A 19 -11.56 3.51 -6.13
N LEU A 20 -10.54 4.14 -6.72
CA LEU A 20 -9.41 3.43 -7.31
C LEU A 20 -8.61 2.65 -6.26
N SER A 21 -8.29 3.25 -5.11
CA SER A 21 -7.57 2.58 -4.02
C SER A 21 -8.32 1.36 -3.48
N LYS A 22 -9.63 1.46 -3.29
CA LYS A 22 -10.49 0.34 -2.89
C LYS A 22 -10.46 -0.79 -3.93
N LYS A 23 -10.51 -0.44 -5.22
CA LYS A 23 -10.45 -1.41 -6.33
C LYS A 23 -9.07 -2.09 -6.41
N LEU A 24 -7.99 -1.35 -6.24
CA LEU A 24 -6.63 -1.86 -6.22
C LEU A 24 -6.42 -2.81 -5.03
N LEU A 25 -6.79 -2.38 -3.82
CA LEU A 25 -6.69 -3.22 -2.61
C LEU A 25 -7.46 -4.51 -2.76
N LYS A 26 -8.72 -4.44 -3.23
CA LYS A 26 -9.53 -5.63 -3.51
C LYS A 26 -8.81 -6.61 -4.45
N LYS A 27 -8.22 -6.10 -5.53
CA LYS A 27 -7.51 -6.92 -6.51
C LYS A 27 -6.24 -7.55 -5.92
N VAL A 28 -5.47 -6.81 -5.10
CA VAL A 28 -4.32 -7.39 -4.39
C VAL A 28 -4.77 -8.53 -3.49
N LEU A 29 -5.80 -8.34 -2.67
CA LEU A 29 -6.30 -9.36 -1.75
C LEU A 29 -6.83 -10.60 -2.48
N GLU A 30 -7.49 -10.43 -3.63
CA GLU A 30 -7.92 -11.54 -4.50
C GLU A 30 -6.72 -12.37 -5.00
N ILE A 31 -5.68 -11.71 -5.51
CA ILE A 31 -4.46 -12.37 -6.03
C ILE A 31 -3.68 -13.06 -4.91
N GLU A 32 -3.71 -12.49 -3.71
CA GLU A 32 -3.07 -13.05 -2.52
C GLU A 32 -3.93 -14.11 -1.79
N ASN A 33 -5.14 -14.41 -2.28
CA ASN A 33 -6.10 -15.31 -1.64
C ASN A 33 -6.43 -14.92 -0.18
N VAL A 34 -6.48 -13.62 0.09
CA VAL A 34 -6.82 -13.08 1.40
C VAL A 34 -8.33 -12.88 1.48
N SER A 35 -9.00 -13.67 2.31
CA SER A 35 -10.46 -13.66 2.49
C SER A 35 -10.93 -12.90 3.73
N TYR A 36 -10.03 -12.24 4.43
CA TYR A 36 -10.32 -11.51 5.67
C TYR A 36 -10.84 -10.10 5.42
N ASP A 37 -11.51 -9.56 6.41
CA ASP A 37 -11.88 -8.15 6.45
C ASP A 37 -10.65 -7.30 6.80
N ILE A 38 -10.27 -6.41 5.90
CA ILE A 38 -9.01 -5.67 5.94
C ILE A 38 -9.26 -4.17 6.06
N SER A 39 -8.43 -3.51 6.86
CA SER A 39 -8.31 -2.04 6.89
C SER A 39 -6.88 -1.56 6.74
N LEU A 40 -6.71 -0.35 6.22
CA LEU A 40 -5.45 0.40 6.19
C LEU A 40 -5.72 1.90 6.18
N ASN A 41 -4.70 2.71 6.46
CA ASN A 41 -4.75 4.16 6.29
C ASN A 41 -3.96 4.56 5.05
N LEU A 42 -4.47 5.54 4.30
CA LEU A 42 -3.79 6.16 3.17
C LEU A 42 -3.76 7.67 3.34
N SER A 43 -2.55 8.22 3.45
CA SER A 43 -2.30 9.66 3.47
C SER A 43 -1.61 10.11 2.20
N ILE A 44 -2.10 11.20 1.58
CA ILE A 44 -1.38 11.90 0.51
C ILE A 44 -0.81 13.18 1.12
N VAL A 45 0.49 13.38 0.95
CA VAL A 45 1.22 14.48 1.60
C VAL A 45 2.14 15.22 0.60
N ASN A 46 2.62 16.40 1.00
CA ASN A 46 3.61 17.14 0.23
C ASN A 46 5.05 16.70 0.53
N LEU A 47 6.02 17.21 -0.27
CA LEU A 47 7.45 16.91 -0.12
C LEU A 47 8.00 17.21 1.28
N SER A 48 7.60 18.32 1.89
CA SER A 48 8.07 18.72 3.22
C SER A 48 7.58 17.74 4.28
N LYS A 49 6.32 17.33 4.21
CA LYS A 49 5.71 16.42 5.18
C LYS A 49 6.31 15.01 5.08
N ILE A 50 6.47 14.46 3.87
CA ILE A 50 7.05 13.12 3.71
C ILE A 50 8.53 13.08 4.12
N LYS A 51 9.30 14.15 3.84
CA LYS A 51 10.68 14.29 4.31
C LYS A 51 10.75 14.27 5.84
N LYS A 52 9.84 14.99 6.53
CA LYS A 52 9.77 14.99 7.98
C LYS A 52 9.46 13.60 8.53
N ILE A 53 8.48 12.91 7.97
CA ILE A 53 8.10 11.55 8.37
C ILE A 53 9.27 10.59 8.13
N ASN A 54 9.93 10.66 6.97
CA ASN A 54 11.08 9.80 6.64
C ASN A 54 12.25 10.01 7.61
N LYS A 55 12.51 11.28 8.00
CA LYS A 55 13.52 11.60 9.02
C LYS A 55 13.16 11.03 10.38
N GLU A 56 11.92 11.21 10.81
CA GLU A 56 11.43 10.80 12.13
C GLU A 56 11.45 9.28 12.32
N TYR A 57 10.96 8.52 11.32
CA TYR A 57 10.75 7.08 11.45
C TYR A 57 11.84 6.20 10.83
N ARG A 58 12.64 6.74 9.90
CA ARG A 58 13.71 5.98 9.21
C ARG A 58 15.10 6.61 9.32
N ASN A 59 15.24 7.73 10.02
CA ASN A 59 16.48 8.53 10.11
C ASN A 59 17.05 8.99 8.75
N VAL A 60 16.20 9.12 7.73
CA VAL A 60 16.59 9.55 6.38
C VAL A 60 16.07 10.95 6.12
N ASP A 61 16.95 11.95 6.13
CA ASP A 61 16.61 13.36 5.93
C ASP A 61 16.45 13.69 4.42
N ASN A 62 15.59 12.92 3.75
CA ASN A 62 15.28 13.12 2.32
C ASN A 62 13.81 12.81 2.05
N ALA A 63 13.23 13.51 1.05
CA ALA A 63 11.89 13.21 0.58
C ALA A 63 11.91 11.98 -0.33
N THR A 64 11.00 11.03 -0.06
CA THR A 64 10.77 9.85 -0.89
C THR A 64 9.41 9.97 -1.61
N ASP A 65 9.08 9.02 -2.44
CA ASP A 65 7.78 8.93 -3.14
C ASP A 65 6.71 8.29 -2.27
N VAL A 66 7.06 7.25 -1.50
CA VAL A 66 6.13 6.53 -0.64
C VAL A 66 6.84 5.99 0.61
N LEU A 67 6.09 5.91 1.70
CA LEU A 67 6.45 5.21 2.93
C LEU A 67 5.35 4.23 3.29
N SER A 68 5.73 3.02 3.63
CA SER A 68 4.84 1.98 4.12
C SER A 68 5.24 1.62 5.55
N PHE A 69 4.25 1.58 6.44
CA PHE A 69 4.43 1.25 7.86
C PHE A 69 3.54 0.03 8.18
N PRO A 70 4.08 -1.20 7.99
CA PRO A 70 3.35 -2.41 8.33
C PRO A 70 3.00 -2.47 9.82
N ASN A 71 1.73 -2.79 10.12
CA ASN A 71 1.28 -3.10 11.47
C ASN A 71 1.48 -4.57 11.83
N ILE A 72 1.73 -5.41 10.82
CA ILE A 72 1.84 -6.87 10.97
C ILE A 72 3.19 -7.32 10.44
N GLU A 73 3.90 -8.08 11.26
CA GLU A 73 5.13 -8.76 10.85
C GLU A 73 4.81 -10.17 10.38
N PHE A 74 4.87 -10.38 9.07
CA PHE A 74 4.60 -11.68 8.46
C PHE A 74 5.88 -12.52 8.36
N LYS A 75 5.83 -13.78 8.82
CA LYS A 75 6.91 -14.76 8.59
C LYS A 75 7.04 -15.16 7.12
N LYS A 76 5.92 -15.12 6.40
CA LYS A 76 5.81 -15.30 4.95
C LYS A 76 4.79 -14.30 4.41
N PRO A 77 4.97 -13.75 3.22
CA PRO A 77 3.99 -12.84 2.64
C PRO A 77 2.58 -13.40 2.68
N SER A 78 1.63 -12.56 3.10
CA SER A 78 0.19 -12.90 3.26
C SER A 78 -0.10 -14.09 4.19
N GLY A 79 0.82 -14.42 5.07
CA GLY A 79 0.76 -15.59 5.95
C GLY A 79 -0.14 -15.40 7.18
N PHE A 80 -1.39 -15.03 7.00
CA PHE A 80 -2.34 -14.76 8.11
C PHE A 80 -2.58 -15.92 9.06
N SER A 81 -2.37 -17.17 8.61
CA SER A 81 -2.53 -18.36 9.46
C SER A 81 -1.67 -18.35 10.72
N GLN A 82 -0.56 -17.60 10.72
CA GLN A 82 0.31 -17.46 11.90
C GLN A 82 -0.39 -16.75 13.09
N PHE A 83 -1.44 -15.96 12.81
CA PHE A 83 -2.18 -15.18 13.80
C PHE A 83 -3.52 -15.83 14.18
N ILE A 84 -3.76 -17.07 13.75
CA ILE A 84 -4.99 -17.80 14.04
C ILE A 84 -4.69 -18.97 14.99
N HIS A 85 -5.16 -18.85 16.23
CA HIS A 85 -5.06 -19.89 17.22
C HIS A 85 -6.44 -20.50 17.51
N LYS A 86 -6.66 -21.79 17.20
CA LYS A 86 -7.94 -22.49 17.40
C LYS A 86 -9.15 -21.76 16.78
N GLY A 87 -8.98 -21.13 15.62
CA GLY A 87 -10.05 -20.39 14.94
C GLY A 87 -10.29 -18.95 15.47
N VAL A 88 -9.49 -18.49 16.43
CA VAL A 88 -9.58 -17.13 16.98
C VAL A 88 -8.35 -16.32 16.52
N TYR A 89 -8.60 -15.10 16.07
CA TYR A 89 -7.52 -14.17 15.68
C TYR A 89 -6.81 -13.59 16.90
N ASP A 90 -5.52 -13.37 16.74
CA ASP A 90 -4.76 -12.54 17.67
C ASP A 90 -5.33 -11.11 17.64
N VAL A 91 -5.76 -10.62 18.80
CA VAL A 91 -6.34 -9.29 18.94
C VAL A 91 -5.35 -8.16 18.61
N SER A 92 -4.05 -8.42 18.64
CA SER A 92 -3.01 -7.44 18.32
C SER A 92 -3.05 -6.93 16.87
N ILE A 93 -3.63 -7.70 15.95
CA ILE A 93 -3.76 -7.35 14.54
C ILE A 93 -5.14 -6.81 14.17
N ILE A 94 -6.08 -6.77 15.11
CA ILE A 94 -7.47 -6.38 14.87
C ILE A 94 -7.69 -4.92 15.30
N ASP A 95 -8.21 -4.11 14.40
CA ASP A 95 -8.81 -2.82 14.74
C ASP A 95 -10.17 -3.09 15.43
N LEU A 96 -10.24 -2.83 16.73
CA LEU A 96 -11.40 -3.09 17.57
C LEU A 96 -12.64 -2.26 17.17
N ASN A 97 -12.45 -1.08 16.56
CA ASN A 97 -13.55 -0.23 16.14
C ASN A 97 -14.22 -0.75 14.86
N THR A 98 -13.44 -1.27 13.95
CA THR A 98 -13.91 -1.73 12.63
C THR A 98 -14.10 -3.24 12.57
N LYS A 99 -13.54 -3.99 13.52
CA LYS A 99 -13.43 -5.44 13.53
C LYS A 99 -12.74 -6.03 12.29
N THR A 100 -11.81 -5.25 11.71
CA THR A 100 -11.01 -5.64 10.56
C THR A 100 -9.56 -5.90 10.97
N ILE A 101 -8.82 -6.65 10.18
CA ILE A 101 -7.37 -6.77 10.33
C ILE A 101 -6.74 -5.48 9.79
N PHE A 102 -6.06 -4.74 10.67
CA PHE A 102 -5.38 -3.51 10.28
C PHE A 102 -3.99 -3.81 9.73
N LEU A 103 -3.77 -3.53 8.43
CA LEU A 103 -2.49 -3.81 7.76
C LEU A 103 -1.41 -2.78 8.09
N GLY A 104 -1.79 -1.52 8.31
CA GLY A 104 -0.85 -0.43 8.57
C GLY A 104 -1.15 0.84 7.79
N ASP A 105 -0.13 1.69 7.68
CA ASP A 105 -0.22 3.03 7.11
C ASP A 105 0.58 3.15 5.81
N ILE A 106 0.01 3.85 4.83
CA ILE A 106 0.65 4.21 3.56
C ILE A 106 0.68 5.73 3.47
N VAL A 107 1.85 6.30 3.20
CA VAL A 107 2.03 7.75 2.99
C VAL A 107 2.66 7.97 1.62
N ILE A 108 1.94 8.62 0.69
CA ILE A 108 2.39 8.87 -0.69
C ILE A 108 2.62 10.37 -0.88
N CYS A 109 3.71 10.73 -1.54
CA CYS A 109 4.04 12.11 -1.87
C CYS A 109 3.40 12.53 -3.20
N TYR A 110 2.48 13.51 -3.15
CA TYR A 110 1.78 14.02 -4.33
C TYR A 110 2.73 14.53 -5.42
N GLN A 111 3.71 15.38 -5.06
CA GLN A 111 4.65 15.94 -6.03
C GLN A 111 5.54 14.86 -6.69
N LYS A 112 5.83 13.78 -5.97
CA LYS A 112 6.57 12.64 -6.53
C LYS A 112 5.73 11.87 -7.55
N ILE A 113 4.42 11.66 -7.30
CA ILE A 113 3.51 11.08 -8.29
C ILE A 113 3.57 11.89 -9.59
N ILE A 114 3.43 13.22 -9.51
CA ILE A 114 3.43 14.10 -10.67
C ILE A 114 4.78 14.07 -11.41
N SER A 115 5.90 14.18 -10.68
CA SER A 115 7.22 14.23 -11.30
C SER A 115 7.62 12.89 -11.92
N GLN A 116 7.30 11.76 -11.28
CA GLN A 116 7.62 10.42 -11.78
C GLN A 116 6.73 10.05 -12.97
N SER A 117 5.44 10.42 -12.98
CA SER A 117 4.58 10.21 -14.14
C SER A 117 5.12 10.89 -15.40
N LYS A 118 5.62 12.12 -15.27
CA LYS A 118 6.30 12.83 -16.36
C LYS A 118 7.62 12.17 -16.77
N LYS A 119 8.46 11.83 -15.78
CA LYS A 119 9.77 11.20 -16.01
C LYS A 119 9.67 9.87 -16.77
N TYR A 120 8.67 9.07 -16.43
CA TYR A 120 8.47 7.72 -17.00
C TYR A 120 7.44 7.68 -18.13
N ASN A 121 6.93 8.84 -18.55
CA ASN A 121 5.98 9.02 -19.65
C ASN A 121 4.73 8.13 -19.51
N HIS A 122 4.08 8.19 -18.37
CA HIS A 122 2.80 7.53 -18.14
C HIS A 122 1.83 8.41 -17.32
N SER A 123 0.58 7.98 -17.16
CA SER A 123 -0.44 8.78 -16.49
C SER A 123 -0.18 8.90 -14.98
N ILE A 124 -0.68 10.00 -14.37
CA ILE A 124 -0.70 10.22 -12.93
C ILE A 124 -1.44 9.07 -12.23
N LYS A 125 -2.56 8.63 -12.80
CA LYS A 125 -3.34 7.49 -12.32
C LYS A 125 -2.51 6.21 -12.25
N ARG A 126 -1.68 5.95 -13.25
CA ARG A 126 -0.80 4.77 -13.27
C ARG A 126 0.27 4.86 -12.21
N GLU A 127 0.92 6.02 -12.05
CA GLU A 127 1.94 6.20 -11.01
C GLU A 127 1.36 6.04 -9.60
N PHE A 128 0.23 6.69 -9.33
CA PHE A 128 -0.50 6.50 -8.08
C PHE A 128 -0.81 5.02 -7.82
N SER A 129 -1.35 4.33 -8.82
CA SER A 129 -1.69 2.90 -8.70
C SER A 129 -0.46 2.03 -8.42
N PHE A 130 0.66 2.34 -9.07
CA PHE A 130 1.94 1.65 -8.88
C PHE A 130 2.44 1.80 -7.44
N LEU A 131 2.52 3.01 -6.93
CA LEU A 131 2.98 3.29 -5.56
C LEU A 131 2.04 2.69 -4.52
N PHE A 132 0.73 2.77 -4.73
CA PHE A 132 -0.25 2.19 -3.82
C PHE A 132 -0.15 0.67 -3.76
N VAL A 133 -0.13 -0.04 -4.91
CA VAL A 133 0.00 -1.50 -4.94
C VAL A 133 1.33 -1.96 -4.35
N HIS A 134 2.42 -1.27 -4.68
CA HIS A 134 3.74 -1.50 -4.08
C HIS A 134 3.68 -1.46 -2.55
N SER A 135 3.07 -0.42 -2.01
CA SER A 135 2.91 -0.25 -0.56
C SER A 135 2.03 -1.33 0.06
N VAL A 136 0.90 -1.68 -0.56
CA VAL A 136 0.03 -2.76 -0.06
C VAL A 136 0.78 -4.10 -0.01
N LEU A 137 1.61 -4.40 -1.00
CA LEU A 137 2.44 -5.61 -0.98
C LEU A 137 3.45 -5.58 0.18
N HIS A 138 4.07 -4.43 0.47
CA HIS A 138 4.90 -4.28 1.67
C HIS A 138 4.11 -4.51 2.96
N LEU A 139 2.89 -3.96 3.07
CA LEU A 139 2.04 -4.21 4.24
C LEU A 139 1.66 -5.69 4.39
N LEU A 140 1.67 -6.45 3.31
CA LEU A 140 1.44 -7.90 3.29
C LEU A 140 2.74 -8.73 3.48
N GLY A 141 3.86 -8.07 3.78
CA GLY A 141 5.13 -8.73 4.09
C GLY A 141 6.00 -9.08 2.89
N TYR A 142 5.70 -8.53 1.69
CA TYR A 142 6.65 -8.61 0.58
C TYR A 142 7.79 -7.63 0.79
N ASP A 143 8.98 -8.04 0.38
CA ASP A 143 10.17 -7.19 0.40
C ASP A 143 10.94 -7.34 -0.91
N HIS A 144 11.93 -6.48 -1.14
CA HIS A 144 12.80 -6.47 -2.31
C HIS A 144 14.29 -6.34 -1.92
N GLU A 145 14.68 -6.86 -0.75
CA GLU A 145 16.06 -6.84 -0.27
C GLU A 145 16.99 -7.73 -1.12
N ASN A 146 16.45 -8.72 -1.81
CA ASN A 146 17.20 -9.58 -2.71
C ASN A 146 16.48 -9.75 -4.06
N GLU A 147 17.22 -10.10 -5.12
CA GLU A 147 16.68 -10.21 -6.49
C GLU A 147 15.48 -11.17 -6.63
N LYS A 148 15.43 -12.23 -5.83
CA LYS A 148 14.34 -13.22 -5.91
C LYS A 148 13.03 -12.65 -5.37
N ASP A 149 13.10 -11.95 -4.27
CA ASP A 149 11.92 -11.35 -3.63
C ASP A 149 11.48 -10.10 -4.39
N GLU A 150 12.43 -9.30 -4.90
CA GLU A 150 12.15 -8.20 -5.83
C GLU A 150 11.37 -8.68 -7.06
N LYS A 151 11.83 -9.74 -7.73
CA LYS A 151 11.14 -10.32 -8.89
C LYS A 151 9.72 -10.79 -8.56
N LYS A 152 9.54 -11.44 -7.41
CA LYS A 152 8.20 -11.86 -6.95
C LYS A 152 7.27 -10.68 -6.73
N MET A 153 7.73 -9.68 -5.99
CA MET A 153 6.96 -8.47 -5.71
C MET A 153 6.59 -7.74 -6.99
N PHE A 154 7.54 -7.58 -7.92
CA PHE A 154 7.34 -6.95 -9.22
C PHE A 154 6.32 -7.70 -10.09
N LEU A 155 6.39 -9.03 -10.13
CA LEU A 155 5.42 -9.85 -10.86
C LEU A 155 4.00 -9.68 -10.31
N LYS A 156 3.84 -9.69 -8.98
CA LYS A 156 2.54 -9.47 -8.33
C LYS A 156 1.99 -8.07 -8.63
N GLN A 157 2.84 -7.07 -8.55
CA GLN A 157 2.49 -5.69 -8.83
C GLN A 157 1.99 -5.50 -10.27
N ASN A 158 2.73 -6.06 -11.25
CA ASN A 158 2.31 -6.02 -12.65
C ASN A 158 0.98 -6.77 -12.87
N LEU A 159 0.82 -7.95 -12.29
CA LEU A 159 -0.41 -8.74 -12.41
C LEU A 159 -1.64 -7.95 -11.92
N VAL A 160 -1.52 -7.23 -10.80
CA VAL A 160 -2.60 -6.36 -10.29
C VAL A 160 -2.93 -5.27 -11.30
N LEU A 161 -1.92 -4.51 -11.77
CA LEU A 161 -2.11 -3.38 -12.67
C LEU A 161 -2.69 -3.82 -14.02
N GLU A 162 -2.17 -4.89 -14.61
CA GLU A 162 -2.64 -5.47 -15.87
C GLU A 162 -4.08 -5.96 -15.77
N SER A 163 -4.44 -6.65 -14.68
CA SER A 163 -5.80 -7.15 -14.44
C SER A 163 -6.85 -6.03 -14.38
N LEU A 164 -6.43 -4.82 -14.02
CA LEU A 164 -7.27 -3.63 -13.96
C LEU A 164 -7.12 -2.72 -15.20
N LYS A 165 -6.37 -3.16 -16.22
CA LYS A 165 -6.07 -2.40 -17.45
C LYS A 165 -5.40 -1.05 -17.16
N ILE A 166 -4.53 -1.01 -16.15
CA ILE A 166 -3.71 0.15 -15.79
C ILE A 166 -2.31 -0.10 -16.36
N SER A 167 -2.19 -0.01 -17.68
CA SER A 167 -0.93 -0.20 -18.42
C SER A 167 -0.09 1.09 -18.48
N ARG A 168 1.15 0.93 -18.95
CA ARG A 168 2.01 2.06 -19.34
C ARG A 168 1.44 2.78 -20.54
#